data_1cf9bb11c59abd5104bff729c62d1839
#
_entry.id   1cf9bb11c59abd5104bff729c62d1839
#
_cell.length_a   1.000
_cell.length_b   1.000
_cell.length_c   1.000
_cell.angle_alpha   90.00
_cell.angle_beta   90.00
_cell.angle_gamma   90.00
#
_symmetry.space_group_name_H-M   'P 1'
#
loop_
_entity.id
_entity.type
_entity.pdbx_description
1 polymer ?
#
loop_
_entity_poly.entity_id
_entity_poly.type
_entity_poly.pdbx_seq_one_letter_code
_entity_poly.pdbx_strand_id
1 'polypeptide(L)'
;MRSTDARKESHMQQLTGLDEMFLSLDTGRTTGHVAGIAFFGPPAQPRDELRFVRERVADRLSRLPVLRWRLKSVPLQMDGRYWVDGPVDLQEQIVGIRLPKPGTAVQMQEVIDRIMAQLLERDRPMWRIYVIEGLQDGGYAYLVKMTHGLADGAVLWMIYDTLSDEPSELLPEVPMSAEPRGGRVEMLARGLVGLAKRPVKGMKLQAETAAWAAGKVRKEGLQFVPDSVVRMLPGELSKPVAALTNKGRSADQPKAASLLPSLVPPKSPFNGTVTGNVTIVDHDFAIADLRTVGKLVGGTINDAVLAVTAGALRAYMADHGGIVARPLIASTPISWRTGKERERFANQIFMLFQPLGTHLADPMERLKFAKATATTAKANWDGVPSHLTRRASEWMPVIALGPGMKVMSYLPGQFAPKAYNVSVSNVKGPREAPVYGGAAMAKYVVFGFLPPGCGLLLGGQSLGDRIVFSATVCPDIVTHYRDLPRYLAHSLEELLALA
;
A
#
# COMPACT_ATOMS: atom_id res chain seq x y z
N MET A 1 16.15 -46.04 0.05
CA MET A 1 15.06 -45.71 0.96
C MET A 1 15.31 -44.28 1.48
N ARG A 2 14.87 -43.26 0.79
CA ARG A 2 14.84 -41.88 1.28
C ARG A 2 13.38 -41.50 1.48
N SER A 3 13.08 -41.23 2.70
CA SER A 3 11.79 -40.92 3.28
C SER A 3 11.03 -39.89 2.51
N THR A 4 9.87 -40.27 1.99
CA THR A 4 8.80 -39.43 1.53
C THR A 4 8.12 -38.75 2.72
N ASP A 5 8.78 -37.79 3.33
CA ASP A 5 8.15 -36.92 4.34
C ASP A 5 7.68 -35.65 3.67
N ALA A 6 6.85 -35.80 2.65
CA ALA A 6 5.96 -34.71 2.20
C ALA A 6 4.87 -34.59 3.28
N ARG A 7 5.21 -33.95 4.41
CA ARG A 7 4.23 -33.56 5.42
C ARG A 7 3.18 -32.74 4.70
N LYS A 8 1.95 -33.22 4.77
CA LYS A 8 0.74 -32.50 4.42
C LYS A 8 0.83 -31.11 5.04
N GLU A 9 1.33 -30.13 4.28
CA GLU A 9 1.27 -28.73 4.67
C GLU A 9 -0.21 -28.42 4.88
N SER A 10 -0.54 -28.05 6.09
CA SER A 10 -1.91 -27.66 6.42
C SER A 10 -2.19 -26.39 5.62
N HIS A 11 -3.12 -26.48 4.69
CA HIS A 11 -3.51 -25.39 3.79
C HIS A 11 -4.24 -24.23 4.51
N MET A 12 -3.83 -23.95 5.73
CA MET A 12 -4.25 -22.81 6.55
C MET A 12 -3.03 -21.92 6.78
N GLN A 13 -3.11 -20.70 6.30
CA GLN A 13 -2.08 -19.68 6.51
C GLN A 13 -2.53 -18.73 7.61
N GLN A 14 -1.77 -18.68 8.71
CA GLN A 14 -2.03 -17.68 9.75
C GLN A 14 -1.74 -16.27 9.20
N LEU A 15 -2.65 -15.34 9.45
CA LEU A 15 -2.47 -13.95 9.10
C LEU A 15 -1.27 -13.38 9.84
N THR A 16 -0.51 -12.54 9.14
CA THR A 16 0.52 -11.74 9.79
C THR A 16 -0.11 -10.62 10.62
N GLY A 17 0.65 -10.03 11.52
CA GLY A 17 0.16 -8.86 12.26
C GLY A 17 -0.19 -7.68 11.35
N LEU A 18 0.50 -7.54 10.21
CA LEU A 18 0.22 -6.55 9.18
C LEU A 18 -1.14 -6.80 8.51
N ASP A 19 -1.43 -8.05 8.12
CA ASP A 19 -2.72 -8.42 7.53
C ASP A 19 -3.88 -8.15 8.51
N GLU A 20 -3.67 -8.50 9.79
CA GLU A 20 -4.63 -8.23 10.86
C GLU A 20 -4.85 -6.74 11.09
N MET A 21 -3.81 -5.92 10.97
CA MET A 21 -3.92 -4.47 11.04
C MET A 21 -4.84 -3.94 9.93
N PHE A 22 -4.65 -4.38 8.68
CA PHE A 22 -5.51 -3.97 7.57
C PHE A 22 -6.97 -4.38 7.77
N LEU A 23 -7.22 -5.60 8.23
CA LEU A 23 -8.58 -6.04 8.54
C LEU A 23 -9.22 -5.27 9.71
N SER A 24 -8.40 -4.71 10.58
CA SER A 24 -8.87 -3.89 11.72
C SER A 24 -9.19 -2.45 11.33
N LEU A 25 -8.74 -2.02 10.14
CA LEU A 25 -9.13 -0.74 9.54
C LEU A 25 -10.57 -0.75 9.00
N ASP A 26 -11.19 -1.91 8.83
CA ASP A 26 -12.59 -2.03 8.42
C ASP A 26 -13.51 -1.57 9.55
N THR A 27 -13.74 -0.28 9.59
CA THR A 27 -14.65 0.41 10.51
C THR A 27 -15.70 1.16 9.70
N GLY A 28 -16.66 1.77 10.33
CA GLY A 28 -17.60 2.64 9.61
C GLY A 28 -16.97 3.94 9.06
N ARG A 29 -15.70 4.22 9.37
CA ARG A 29 -14.99 5.45 8.97
C ARG A 29 -13.77 5.20 8.08
N THR A 30 -13.19 4.03 8.17
CA THR A 30 -12.03 3.63 7.36
C THR A 30 -12.30 2.28 6.74
N THR A 31 -11.67 2.02 5.61
CA THR A 31 -11.67 0.71 4.95
C THR A 31 -10.23 0.27 4.73
N GLY A 32 -9.89 -0.95 5.10
CA GLY A 32 -8.60 -1.58 4.79
C GLY A 32 -8.60 -2.20 3.39
N HIS A 33 -9.30 -1.58 2.44
CA HIS A 33 -9.45 -2.09 1.08
C HIS A 33 -8.56 -1.35 0.09
N VAL A 34 -8.16 -2.08 -0.94
CA VAL A 34 -7.47 -1.55 -2.12
C VAL A 34 -8.20 -1.97 -3.37
N ALA A 35 -8.03 -1.22 -4.44
CA ALA A 35 -8.54 -1.62 -5.74
C ALA A 35 -7.58 -1.24 -6.87
N GLY A 36 -7.61 -2.03 -7.94
CA GLY A 36 -7.09 -1.67 -9.24
C GLY A 36 -8.27 -1.47 -10.20
N ILE A 37 -8.17 -0.47 -11.03
CA ILE A 37 -9.19 -0.16 -12.03
C ILE A 37 -8.51 -0.15 -13.39
N ALA A 38 -8.82 -1.15 -14.21
CA ALA A 38 -8.33 -1.28 -15.57
C ALA A 38 -9.40 -0.75 -16.54
N PHE A 39 -9.05 0.21 -17.37
CA PHE A 39 -9.91 0.78 -18.41
C PHE A 39 -9.54 0.23 -19.77
N PHE A 40 -10.54 -0.02 -20.58
CA PHE A 40 -10.44 -0.55 -21.93
C PHE A 40 -11.26 0.31 -22.89
N GLY A 41 -10.79 0.43 -24.12
CA GLY A 41 -11.58 1.02 -25.20
C GLY A 41 -12.77 0.14 -25.61
N PRO A 42 -13.58 0.58 -26.57
CA PRO A 42 -14.67 -0.22 -27.12
C PRO A 42 -14.17 -1.58 -27.60
N PRO A 43 -14.87 -2.68 -27.29
CA PRO A 43 -14.46 -4.00 -27.77
C PRO A 43 -14.58 -4.07 -29.30
N ALA A 44 -13.59 -4.72 -29.94
CA ALA A 44 -13.57 -4.87 -31.42
C ALA A 44 -14.81 -5.64 -31.93
N GLN A 45 -15.34 -6.55 -31.12
CA GLN A 45 -16.58 -7.27 -31.37
C GLN A 45 -17.47 -7.24 -30.13
N PRO A 46 -18.78 -7.07 -30.27
CA PRO A 46 -19.69 -7.13 -29.14
C PRO A 46 -19.54 -8.45 -28.36
N ARG A 47 -19.33 -8.33 -27.05
CA ARG A 47 -19.15 -9.46 -26.16
C ARG A 47 -19.89 -9.19 -24.85
N ASP A 48 -20.36 -10.24 -24.19
CA ASP A 48 -20.82 -10.18 -22.81
C ASP A 48 -19.57 -10.16 -21.90
N GLU A 49 -19.17 -8.95 -21.48
CA GLU A 49 -17.96 -8.74 -20.67
C GLU A 49 -18.08 -9.41 -19.31
N LEU A 50 -19.26 -9.41 -18.70
CA LEU A 50 -19.48 -10.05 -17.40
C LEU A 50 -19.27 -11.57 -17.49
N ARG A 51 -19.83 -12.18 -18.51
CA ARG A 51 -19.67 -13.61 -18.79
C ARG A 51 -18.21 -13.94 -19.07
N PHE A 52 -17.54 -13.15 -19.92
CA PHE A 52 -16.13 -13.33 -20.26
C PHE A 52 -15.24 -13.31 -19.01
N VAL A 53 -15.41 -12.33 -18.12
CA VAL A 53 -14.61 -12.24 -16.89
C VAL A 53 -14.87 -13.42 -15.95
N ARG A 54 -16.12 -13.86 -15.81
CA ARG A 54 -16.48 -15.03 -15.00
C ARG A 54 -15.82 -16.30 -15.51
N GLU A 55 -15.91 -16.55 -16.80
CA GLU A 55 -15.27 -17.72 -17.45
C GLU A 55 -13.74 -17.65 -17.29
N ARG A 56 -13.12 -16.48 -17.53
CA ARG A 56 -11.69 -16.29 -17.37
C ARG A 56 -11.21 -16.52 -15.94
N VAL A 57 -11.93 -16.03 -14.95
CA VAL A 57 -11.58 -16.26 -13.53
C VAL A 57 -11.77 -17.74 -13.20
N ALA A 58 -12.83 -18.40 -13.66
CA ALA A 58 -13.03 -19.84 -13.45
C ALA A 58 -11.87 -20.66 -13.98
N ASP A 59 -11.43 -20.39 -15.22
CA ASP A 59 -10.31 -21.09 -15.87
C ASP A 59 -8.95 -20.88 -15.16
N ARG A 60 -8.77 -19.74 -14.53
CA ARG A 60 -7.50 -19.36 -13.88
C ARG A 60 -7.53 -19.49 -12.35
N LEU A 61 -8.65 -19.89 -11.76
CA LEU A 61 -8.86 -19.92 -10.31
C LEU A 61 -7.87 -20.87 -9.60
N SER A 62 -7.46 -21.97 -10.27
CA SER A 62 -6.44 -22.88 -9.75
C SER A 62 -5.06 -22.23 -9.61
N ARG A 63 -4.78 -21.19 -10.40
CA ARG A 63 -3.52 -20.42 -10.39
C ARG A 63 -3.54 -19.23 -9.45
N LEU A 64 -4.72 -18.87 -8.95
CA LEU A 64 -4.96 -17.72 -8.07
C LEU A 64 -5.55 -18.17 -6.72
N PRO A 65 -4.79 -18.92 -5.90
CA PRO A 65 -5.30 -19.43 -4.61
C PRO A 65 -5.79 -18.32 -3.69
N VAL A 66 -5.23 -17.12 -3.80
CA VAL A 66 -5.64 -15.93 -3.03
C VAL A 66 -7.13 -15.59 -3.24
N LEU A 67 -7.70 -15.90 -4.40
CA LEU A 67 -9.11 -15.67 -4.68
C LEU A 67 -10.04 -16.72 -4.04
N ARG A 68 -9.49 -17.83 -3.53
CA ARG A 68 -10.24 -18.88 -2.84
C ARG A 68 -10.16 -18.76 -1.33
N TRP A 69 -9.29 -17.90 -0.81
CA TRP A 69 -9.06 -17.77 0.62
C TRP A 69 -10.21 -17.07 1.33
N ARG A 70 -10.62 -17.68 2.43
CA ARG A 70 -11.66 -17.18 3.34
C ARG A 70 -11.08 -16.96 4.72
N LEU A 71 -11.62 -15.98 5.42
CA LEU A 71 -11.21 -15.65 6.77
C LEU A 71 -11.79 -16.64 7.77
N LYS A 72 -10.94 -17.28 8.58
CA LYS A 72 -11.35 -18.14 9.69
C LYS A 72 -10.82 -17.58 11.00
N SER A 73 -11.73 -17.29 11.93
CA SER A 73 -11.38 -16.78 13.25
C SER A 73 -11.12 -17.90 14.24
N VAL A 74 -10.18 -17.67 15.15
CA VAL A 74 -9.95 -18.52 16.32
C VAL A 74 -11.01 -18.21 17.37
N PRO A 75 -11.64 -19.22 18.03
CA PRO A 75 -12.58 -18.99 19.10
C PRO A 75 -12.00 -18.07 20.19
N LEU A 76 -12.82 -17.18 20.76
CA LEU A 76 -12.44 -16.19 21.77
C LEU A 76 -11.33 -15.22 21.32
N GLN A 77 -10.98 -15.19 20.03
CA GLN A 77 -9.90 -14.35 19.47
C GLN A 77 -8.55 -14.51 20.21
N MET A 78 -8.29 -15.69 20.75
CA MET A 78 -7.08 -16.00 21.53
C MET A 78 -5.80 -15.97 20.70
N ASP A 79 -5.91 -16.12 19.36
CA ASP A 79 -4.79 -16.02 18.43
C ASP A 79 -5.21 -15.33 17.14
N GLY A 80 -4.24 -15.01 16.24
CA GLY A 80 -4.50 -14.45 14.91
C GLY A 80 -5.41 -15.35 14.08
N ARG A 81 -6.13 -14.72 13.17
CA ARG A 81 -7.01 -15.39 12.20
C ARG A 81 -6.21 -16.17 11.16
N TYR A 82 -6.90 -16.95 10.35
CA TYR A 82 -6.32 -17.79 9.31
C TYR A 82 -7.01 -17.56 7.98
N TRP A 83 -6.23 -17.55 6.90
CA TRP A 83 -6.73 -17.77 5.55
C TRP A 83 -6.89 -19.26 5.33
N VAL A 84 -8.07 -19.68 4.88
CA VAL A 84 -8.38 -21.07 4.55
C VAL A 84 -8.90 -21.15 3.12
N ASP A 85 -8.46 -22.17 2.38
CA ASP A 85 -8.92 -22.44 1.03
C ASP A 85 -10.38 -22.92 1.05
N GLY A 86 -11.18 -22.55 0.06
CA GLY A 86 -12.57 -22.97 -0.03
C GLY A 86 -13.23 -22.62 -1.37
N PRO A 87 -14.46 -23.14 -1.60
CA PRO A 87 -15.19 -22.86 -2.83
C PRO A 87 -15.54 -21.38 -2.96
N VAL A 88 -15.64 -20.92 -4.21
CA VAL A 88 -15.96 -19.53 -4.56
C VAL A 88 -17.20 -19.50 -5.43
N ASP A 89 -18.19 -18.70 -5.08
CA ASP A 89 -19.30 -18.39 -5.95
C ASP A 89 -18.95 -17.19 -6.83
N LEU A 90 -18.60 -17.46 -8.10
CA LEU A 90 -18.24 -16.43 -9.04
C LEU A 90 -19.42 -15.54 -9.46
N GLN A 91 -20.67 -15.98 -9.28
CA GLN A 91 -21.85 -15.17 -9.57
C GLN A 91 -21.99 -14.03 -8.55
N GLU A 92 -21.61 -14.29 -7.30
CA GLU A 92 -21.62 -13.30 -6.24
C GLU A 92 -20.36 -12.41 -6.23
N GLN A 93 -19.20 -13.01 -6.56
CA GLN A 93 -17.91 -12.31 -6.50
C GLN A 93 -17.63 -11.42 -7.71
N ILE A 94 -18.31 -11.66 -8.86
CA ILE A 94 -18.10 -10.90 -10.09
C ILE A 94 -19.42 -10.29 -10.52
N VAL A 95 -19.52 -8.96 -10.42
CA VAL A 95 -20.77 -8.20 -10.55
C VAL A 95 -20.70 -7.26 -11.76
N GLY A 96 -21.72 -7.29 -12.61
CA GLY A 96 -21.87 -6.32 -13.70
C GLY A 96 -22.53 -5.03 -13.24
N ILE A 97 -22.01 -3.90 -13.69
CA ILE A 97 -22.59 -2.58 -13.50
C ILE A 97 -22.65 -1.90 -14.86
N ARG A 98 -23.83 -1.38 -15.21
CA ARG A 98 -24.00 -0.54 -16.41
C ARG A 98 -24.21 0.91 -15.97
N LEU A 99 -23.36 1.81 -16.49
CA LEU A 99 -23.51 3.23 -16.24
C LEU A 99 -24.82 3.76 -16.88
N PRO A 100 -25.48 4.72 -16.24
CA PRO A 100 -26.58 5.42 -16.88
C PRO A 100 -26.03 6.27 -18.05
N LYS A 101 -26.81 6.38 -19.13
CA LYS A 101 -26.42 7.26 -20.26
C LYS A 101 -26.27 8.71 -19.79
N PRO A 102 -25.28 9.46 -20.25
CA PRO A 102 -24.33 9.11 -21.31
C PRO A 102 -23.05 8.35 -20.86
N GLY A 103 -22.88 7.97 -19.59
CA GLY A 103 -21.72 7.24 -19.11
C GLY A 103 -20.50 8.13 -18.87
N THR A 104 -20.73 9.34 -18.34
CA THR A 104 -19.69 10.33 -18.13
C THR A 104 -18.66 9.90 -17.09
N ALA A 105 -17.48 10.56 -17.09
CA ALA A 105 -16.45 10.39 -16.05
C ALA A 105 -17.00 10.67 -14.65
N VAL A 106 -17.94 11.62 -14.49
CA VAL A 106 -18.59 11.90 -13.19
C VAL A 106 -19.42 10.70 -12.74
N GLN A 107 -20.24 10.12 -13.63
CA GLN A 107 -21.02 8.93 -13.31
C GLN A 107 -20.16 7.72 -13.00
N MET A 108 -19.02 7.56 -13.70
CA MET A 108 -18.03 6.52 -13.37
C MET A 108 -17.43 6.75 -12.00
N GLN A 109 -17.07 8.00 -11.67
CA GLN A 109 -16.51 8.36 -10.35
C GLN A 109 -17.51 8.04 -9.22
N GLU A 110 -18.78 8.39 -9.38
CA GLU A 110 -19.84 8.09 -8.40
C GLU A 110 -19.99 6.58 -8.14
N VAL A 111 -19.82 5.76 -9.19
CA VAL A 111 -19.82 4.30 -9.05
C VAL A 111 -18.59 3.82 -8.31
N ILE A 112 -17.41 4.32 -8.64
CA ILE A 112 -16.16 3.97 -7.96
C ILE A 112 -16.26 4.33 -6.47
N ASP A 113 -16.67 5.54 -6.15
CA ASP A 113 -16.78 6.04 -4.77
C ASP A 113 -17.73 5.17 -3.95
N ARG A 114 -18.89 4.83 -4.49
CA ARG A 114 -19.88 3.93 -3.86
C ARG A 114 -19.30 2.54 -3.62
N ILE A 115 -18.61 1.97 -4.62
CA ILE A 115 -17.97 0.65 -4.49
C ILE A 115 -16.93 0.70 -3.36
N MET A 116 -16.09 1.73 -3.35
CA MET A 116 -14.99 1.81 -2.38
C MET A 116 -15.45 2.09 -0.95
N ALA A 117 -16.56 2.79 -0.76
CA ALA A 117 -17.15 3.03 0.55
C ALA A 117 -17.76 1.75 1.20
N GLN A 118 -18.14 0.76 0.40
CA GLN A 118 -18.76 -0.47 0.92
C GLN A 118 -17.69 -1.38 1.55
N LEU A 119 -17.99 -1.98 2.70
CA LEU A 119 -17.15 -3.02 3.29
C LEU A 119 -17.33 -4.36 2.55
N LEU A 120 -16.27 -5.13 2.47
CA LEU A 120 -16.32 -6.51 2.01
C LEU A 120 -16.81 -7.44 3.13
N GLU A 121 -17.63 -8.41 2.77
CA GLU A 121 -18.19 -9.38 3.71
C GLU A 121 -17.11 -10.36 4.17
N ARG A 122 -17.06 -10.67 5.48
CA ARG A 122 -16.00 -11.48 6.10
C ARG A 122 -16.27 -12.98 6.09
N ASP A 123 -17.49 -13.38 5.79
CA ASP A 123 -17.93 -14.78 5.67
C ASP A 123 -17.64 -15.38 4.28
N ARG A 124 -17.14 -14.57 3.35
CA ARG A 124 -16.80 -14.89 1.96
C ARG A 124 -15.33 -14.56 1.66
N PRO A 125 -14.80 -14.96 0.48
CA PRO A 125 -13.54 -14.42 0.01
C PRO A 125 -13.61 -12.88 -0.06
N MET A 126 -12.65 -12.21 0.60
CA MET A 126 -12.70 -10.75 0.80
C MET A 126 -12.17 -9.99 -0.42
N TRP A 127 -12.76 -10.26 -1.57
CA TRP A 127 -12.54 -9.54 -2.83
C TRP A 127 -13.83 -9.46 -3.64
N ARG A 128 -13.89 -8.58 -4.62
CA ARG A 128 -14.95 -8.49 -5.60
C ARG A 128 -14.44 -7.89 -6.90
N ILE A 129 -14.88 -8.41 -8.03
CA ILE A 129 -14.62 -7.83 -9.36
C ILE A 129 -15.91 -7.19 -9.85
N TYR A 130 -15.79 -5.95 -10.29
CA TYR A 130 -16.88 -5.22 -10.93
C TYR A 130 -16.55 -5.03 -12.40
N VAL A 131 -17.42 -5.50 -13.27
CA VAL A 131 -17.39 -5.27 -14.72
C VAL A 131 -18.29 -4.07 -15.00
N ILE A 132 -17.70 -2.94 -15.35
CA ILE A 132 -18.41 -1.68 -15.51
C ILE A 132 -18.46 -1.35 -16.99
N GLU A 133 -19.68 -1.30 -17.55
CA GLU A 133 -19.95 -1.04 -18.95
C GLU A 133 -20.70 0.27 -19.14
N GLY A 134 -20.73 0.75 -20.38
CA GLY A 134 -21.51 1.92 -20.76
C GLY A 134 -20.78 3.25 -20.53
N LEU A 135 -19.45 3.25 -20.59
CA LEU A 135 -18.66 4.48 -20.62
C LEU A 135 -19.01 5.29 -21.87
N GLN A 136 -18.87 6.61 -21.77
CA GLN A 136 -19.29 7.56 -22.82
C GLN A 136 -18.57 7.34 -24.15
N ASP A 137 -17.34 6.88 -24.13
CA ASP A 137 -16.54 6.52 -25.30
C ASP A 137 -16.85 5.11 -25.85
N GLY A 138 -17.83 4.40 -25.26
CA GLY A 138 -18.16 3.02 -25.59
C GLY A 138 -17.23 1.99 -24.93
N GLY A 139 -16.27 2.41 -24.15
CA GLY A 139 -15.37 1.55 -23.41
C GLY A 139 -16.02 0.89 -22.19
N TYR A 140 -15.19 0.16 -21.45
CA TYR A 140 -15.58 -0.53 -20.22
C TYR A 140 -14.41 -0.57 -19.24
N ALA A 141 -14.67 -0.96 -18.00
CA ALA A 141 -13.64 -1.08 -16.98
C ALA A 141 -13.81 -2.33 -16.10
N TYR A 142 -12.69 -2.89 -15.67
CA TYR A 142 -12.67 -3.91 -14.63
C TYR A 142 -12.08 -3.32 -13.35
N LEU A 143 -12.87 -3.34 -12.27
CA LEU A 143 -12.44 -2.90 -10.96
C LEU A 143 -12.30 -4.13 -10.05
N VAL A 144 -11.07 -4.46 -9.67
CA VAL A 144 -10.78 -5.52 -8.71
C VAL A 144 -10.57 -4.88 -7.34
N LYS A 145 -11.52 -5.09 -6.44
CA LYS A 145 -11.47 -4.63 -5.05
C LYS A 145 -11.16 -5.79 -4.13
N MET A 146 -10.26 -5.60 -3.18
CA MET A 146 -9.96 -6.60 -2.17
C MET A 146 -9.48 -5.97 -0.85
N THR A 147 -9.55 -6.76 0.24
CA THR A 147 -8.94 -6.33 1.48
C THR A 147 -7.42 -6.29 1.34
N HIS A 148 -6.79 -5.24 1.86
CA HIS A 148 -5.32 -5.16 1.87
C HIS A 148 -4.67 -6.23 2.75
N GLY A 149 -5.43 -6.80 3.71
CA GLY A 149 -4.99 -7.98 4.47
C GLY A 149 -4.80 -9.23 3.62
N LEU A 150 -5.37 -9.28 2.40
CA LEU A 150 -5.23 -10.40 1.47
C LEU A 150 -4.13 -10.15 0.44
N ALA A 151 -3.92 -8.90 0.03
CA ALA A 151 -3.02 -8.57 -1.08
C ALA A 151 -2.48 -7.14 -0.98
N ASP A 152 -1.23 -6.98 -1.37
CA ASP A 152 -0.64 -5.68 -1.70
C ASP A 152 -0.75 -5.37 -3.21
N GLY A 153 -0.25 -4.21 -3.62
CA GLY A 153 -0.31 -3.79 -5.02
C GLY A 153 0.36 -4.77 -6.00
N ALA A 154 1.38 -5.51 -5.58
CA ALA A 154 2.03 -6.50 -6.43
C ALA A 154 1.16 -7.75 -6.61
N VAL A 155 0.46 -8.19 -5.58
CA VAL A 155 -0.51 -9.30 -5.69
C VAL A 155 -1.71 -8.89 -6.53
N LEU A 156 -2.22 -7.66 -6.34
CA LEU A 156 -3.31 -7.13 -7.16
C LEU A 156 -2.91 -7.10 -8.64
N TRP A 157 -1.68 -6.66 -8.95
CA TRP A 157 -1.16 -6.70 -10.31
C TRP A 157 -1.03 -8.14 -10.84
N MET A 158 -0.53 -9.06 -10.02
CA MET A 158 -0.41 -10.48 -10.39
C MET A 158 -1.77 -11.10 -10.77
N ILE A 159 -2.86 -10.69 -10.11
CA ILE A 159 -4.22 -11.11 -10.48
C ILE A 159 -4.55 -10.61 -11.88
N TYR A 160 -4.32 -9.32 -12.17
CA TYR A 160 -4.54 -8.78 -13.51
C TYR A 160 -3.70 -9.50 -14.56
N ASP A 161 -2.41 -9.65 -14.33
CA ASP A 161 -1.51 -10.33 -15.26
C ASP A 161 -1.97 -11.77 -15.55
N THR A 162 -2.27 -12.54 -14.49
CA THR A 162 -2.73 -13.93 -14.64
C THR A 162 -4.06 -14.03 -15.40
N LEU A 163 -4.94 -13.03 -15.31
CA LEU A 163 -6.22 -13.02 -16.00
C LEU A 163 -6.12 -12.48 -17.45
N SER A 164 -4.98 -11.96 -17.88
CA SER A 164 -4.75 -11.51 -19.25
C SER A 164 -4.76 -12.65 -20.27
N ASP A 165 -4.82 -12.34 -21.55
CA ASP A 165 -4.77 -13.34 -22.60
C ASP A 165 -3.41 -14.04 -22.63
N GLU A 166 -2.33 -13.26 -22.45
CA GLU A 166 -0.94 -13.71 -22.42
C GLU A 166 -0.27 -13.21 -21.13
N PRO A 167 -0.39 -13.97 -20.02
CA PRO A 167 0.28 -13.61 -18.77
C PRO A 167 1.80 -13.52 -18.94
N SER A 168 2.44 -12.54 -18.30
CA SER A 168 3.90 -12.41 -18.32
C SER A 168 4.61 -13.62 -17.72
N GLU A 169 3.95 -14.29 -16.76
CA GLU A 169 4.36 -15.54 -16.16
C GLU A 169 3.13 -16.40 -15.87
N LEU A 170 3.10 -17.60 -16.41
CA LEU A 170 2.02 -18.54 -16.09
C LEU A 170 2.26 -19.18 -14.73
N LEU A 171 1.51 -18.73 -13.73
CA LEU A 171 1.61 -19.26 -12.38
C LEU A 171 1.26 -20.75 -12.33
N PRO A 172 1.92 -21.54 -11.44
CA PRO A 172 1.61 -22.95 -11.27
C PRO A 172 0.19 -23.13 -10.75
N GLU A 173 -0.42 -24.25 -11.12
CA GLU A 173 -1.71 -24.62 -10.55
C GLU A 173 -1.54 -25.11 -9.12
N VAL A 174 -2.38 -24.58 -8.24
CA VAL A 174 -2.46 -24.99 -6.85
C VAL A 174 -3.79 -25.72 -6.65
N PRO A 175 -3.77 -27.06 -6.45
CA PRO A 175 -4.98 -27.82 -6.20
C PRO A 175 -5.75 -27.22 -5.02
N MET A 176 -7.08 -27.22 -5.10
CA MET A 176 -7.91 -26.83 -3.97
C MET A 176 -7.71 -27.83 -2.84
N SER A 177 -7.44 -27.32 -1.66
CA SER A 177 -7.31 -28.15 -0.49
C SER A 177 -8.65 -28.65 -0.03
N ALA A 178 -8.70 -29.90 0.42
CA ALA A 178 -9.84 -30.33 1.22
C ALA A 178 -9.99 -29.39 2.43
N GLU A 179 -11.21 -28.97 2.74
CA GLU A 179 -11.45 -28.15 3.92
C GLU A 179 -10.68 -28.71 5.13
N PRO A 180 -9.97 -27.84 5.88
CA PRO A 180 -9.30 -28.32 7.09
C PRO A 180 -10.34 -28.97 7.98
N ARG A 181 -10.21 -30.27 8.27
CA ARG A 181 -11.12 -31.02 9.15
C ARG A 181 -11.14 -30.50 10.58
N GLY A 182 -10.40 -29.43 10.86
CA GLY A 182 -10.29 -28.80 12.17
C GLY A 182 -11.56 -28.08 12.60
N GLY A 183 -12.40 -28.79 13.36
CA GLY A 183 -13.54 -28.20 14.05
C GLY A 183 -13.10 -27.12 15.06
N ARG A 184 -14.09 -26.53 15.76
CA ARG A 184 -13.86 -25.49 16.80
C ARG A 184 -12.80 -25.89 17.83
N VAL A 185 -12.69 -27.19 18.15
CA VAL A 185 -11.72 -27.74 19.13
C VAL A 185 -10.29 -27.63 18.62
N GLU A 186 -10.02 -27.96 17.35
CA GLU A 186 -8.67 -27.82 16.78
C GLU A 186 -8.25 -26.34 16.70
N MET A 187 -9.15 -25.47 16.30
CA MET A 187 -8.89 -24.02 16.28
C MET A 187 -8.62 -23.47 17.68
N LEU A 188 -9.33 -23.98 18.70
CA LEU A 188 -9.09 -23.61 20.09
C LEU A 188 -7.69 -24.10 20.55
N ALA A 189 -7.34 -25.35 20.27
CA ALA A 189 -6.02 -25.88 20.58
C ALA A 189 -4.89 -25.11 19.91
N ARG A 190 -5.04 -24.75 18.61
CA ARG A 190 -4.09 -23.91 17.88
C ARG A 190 -3.97 -22.53 18.53
N GLY A 191 -5.10 -21.93 18.92
CA GLY A 191 -5.13 -20.64 19.62
C GLY A 191 -4.36 -20.65 20.93
N LEU A 192 -4.56 -21.68 21.76
CA LEU A 192 -3.82 -21.84 23.02
C LEU A 192 -2.31 -21.99 22.79
N VAL A 193 -1.91 -22.83 21.82
CA VAL A 193 -0.49 -22.99 21.45
C VAL A 193 0.10 -21.70 20.90
N GLY A 194 -0.64 -20.98 20.07
CA GLY A 194 -0.23 -19.68 19.53
C GLY A 194 -0.01 -18.64 20.64
N LEU A 195 -0.96 -18.54 21.56
CA LEU A 195 -0.87 -17.63 22.70
C LEU A 195 0.34 -17.94 23.58
N ALA A 196 0.60 -19.22 23.88
CA ALA A 196 1.75 -19.63 24.67
C ALA A 196 3.10 -19.35 23.98
N LYS A 197 3.17 -19.41 22.66
CA LYS A 197 4.40 -19.17 21.88
C LYS A 197 4.69 -17.69 21.62
N ARG A 198 3.70 -16.80 21.73
CA ARG A 198 3.84 -15.36 21.43
C ARG A 198 4.92 -14.65 22.26
N PRO A 199 4.99 -14.81 23.59
CA PRO A 199 6.02 -14.14 24.39
C PRO A 199 7.43 -14.54 23.95
N VAL A 200 7.65 -15.84 23.68
CA VAL A 200 8.95 -16.37 23.23
C VAL A 200 9.34 -15.81 21.86
N LYS A 201 8.39 -15.73 20.91
CA LYS A 201 8.62 -15.10 19.60
C LYS A 201 8.97 -13.62 19.75
N GLY A 202 8.28 -12.90 20.63
CA GLY A 202 8.53 -11.49 20.92
C GLY A 202 9.90 -11.25 21.55
N MET A 203 10.27 -12.02 22.57
CA MET A 203 11.60 -11.93 23.21
C MET A 203 12.73 -12.24 22.21
N LYS A 204 12.55 -13.24 21.37
CA LYS A 204 13.52 -13.59 20.33
C LYS A 204 13.68 -12.45 19.32
N LEU A 205 12.60 -11.85 18.84
CA LEU A 205 12.64 -10.70 17.94
C LEU A 205 13.36 -9.50 18.60
N GLN A 206 13.02 -9.20 19.85
CA GLN A 206 13.66 -8.10 20.59
C GLN A 206 15.17 -8.34 20.76
N ALA A 207 15.57 -9.56 21.14
CA ALA A 207 16.98 -9.90 21.31
C ALA A 207 17.76 -9.79 19.98
N GLU A 208 17.22 -10.30 18.89
CA GLU A 208 17.84 -10.23 17.56
C GLU A 208 17.90 -8.78 17.04
N THR A 209 16.84 -8.01 17.26
CA THR A 209 16.82 -6.58 16.88
C THR A 209 17.83 -5.77 17.69
N ALA A 210 17.93 -6.04 18.99
CA ALA A 210 18.91 -5.39 19.86
C ALA A 210 20.35 -5.76 19.46
N ALA A 211 20.63 -7.04 19.16
CA ALA A 211 21.92 -7.49 18.71
C ALA A 211 22.31 -6.87 17.35
N TRP A 212 21.38 -6.79 16.41
CA TRP A 212 21.59 -6.12 15.13
C TRP A 212 21.85 -4.63 15.31
N ALA A 213 21.03 -3.93 16.11
CA ALA A 213 21.20 -2.50 16.39
C ALA A 213 22.55 -2.20 17.06
N ALA A 214 22.94 -3.00 18.05
CA ALA A 214 24.25 -2.87 18.69
C ALA A 214 25.41 -3.10 17.71
N GLY A 215 25.29 -4.08 16.80
CA GLY A 215 26.25 -4.32 15.73
C GLY A 215 26.36 -3.14 14.76
N LYS A 216 25.24 -2.52 14.41
CA LYS A 216 25.18 -1.31 13.56
C LYS A 216 25.82 -0.10 14.26
N VAL A 217 25.44 0.17 15.51
CA VAL A 217 26.04 1.25 16.31
C VAL A 217 27.54 1.07 16.44
N ARG A 218 28.02 -0.15 16.62
CA ARG A 218 29.47 -0.44 16.72
C ARG A 218 30.19 -0.21 15.39
N LYS A 219 29.56 -0.47 14.23
CA LYS A 219 30.17 -0.32 12.90
C LYS A 219 30.05 1.10 12.35
N GLU A 220 28.91 1.72 12.51
CA GLU A 220 28.54 2.98 11.87
C GLU A 220 28.47 4.17 12.86
N GLY A 221 28.65 3.90 14.15
CA GLY A 221 28.56 4.91 15.22
C GLY A 221 27.11 5.26 15.59
N LEU A 222 26.98 6.17 16.56
CA LEU A 222 25.68 6.62 17.08
C LEU A 222 24.81 7.37 16.05
N GLN A 223 25.38 7.78 14.93
CA GLN A 223 24.62 8.42 13.82
C GLN A 223 23.55 7.51 13.21
N PHE A 224 23.63 6.19 13.43
CA PHE A 224 22.60 5.23 13.04
C PHE A 224 21.35 5.31 13.92
N VAL A 225 21.45 5.87 15.13
CA VAL A 225 20.29 5.97 16.04
C VAL A 225 19.29 7.01 15.49
N PRO A 226 18.05 6.61 15.13
CA PRO A 226 17.08 7.57 14.63
C PRO A 226 16.74 8.64 15.67
N ASP A 227 16.49 9.87 15.20
CA ASP A 227 16.07 10.98 16.07
C ASP A 227 14.82 10.63 16.92
N SER A 228 13.94 9.77 16.41
CA SER A 228 12.76 9.29 17.13
C SER A 228 13.13 8.48 18.37
N VAL A 229 14.17 7.67 18.29
CA VAL A 229 14.69 6.89 19.44
C VAL A 229 15.37 7.82 20.44
N VAL A 230 16.15 8.79 19.94
CA VAL A 230 16.81 9.79 20.81
C VAL A 230 15.78 10.58 21.62
N ARG A 231 14.66 10.94 21.02
CA ARG A 231 13.57 11.68 21.71
C ARG A 231 12.79 10.85 22.73
N MET A 232 12.83 9.52 22.64
CA MET A 232 12.23 8.62 23.64
C MET A 232 13.09 8.47 24.91
N LEU A 233 14.35 8.90 24.85
CA LEU A 233 15.22 8.85 26.01
C LEU A 233 14.83 9.92 27.04
N PRO A 234 14.96 9.65 28.36
CA PRO A 234 14.77 10.66 29.38
C PRO A 234 15.62 11.91 29.08
N GLY A 235 15.11 13.09 29.40
CA GLY A 235 15.70 14.39 29.03
C GLY A 235 17.20 14.56 29.35
N GLU A 236 17.67 13.95 30.42
CA GLU A 236 19.07 13.89 30.80
C GLU A 236 19.96 13.12 29.79
N LEU A 237 19.42 12.07 29.17
CA LEU A 237 20.14 11.22 28.21
C LEU A 237 19.90 11.66 26.75
N SER A 238 18.80 12.33 26.47
CA SER A 238 18.45 12.74 25.10
C SER A 238 19.40 13.80 24.53
N LYS A 239 19.82 14.78 25.34
CA LYS A 239 20.71 15.88 24.92
C LYS A 239 22.11 15.38 24.52
N PRO A 240 22.86 14.60 25.34
CA PRO A 240 24.17 14.12 24.93
C PRO A 240 24.12 13.13 23.78
N VAL A 241 23.09 12.27 23.72
CA VAL A 241 22.90 11.34 22.59
C VAL A 241 22.56 12.11 21.31
N ALA A 242 21.69 13.11 21.35
CA ALA A 242 21.38 13.98 20.22
C ALA A 242 22.65 14.74 19.73
N ALA A 243 23.49 15.22 20.63
CA ALA A 243 24.75 15.87 20.27
C ALA A 243 25.72 14.91 19.56
N LEU A 244 25.80 13.66 20.02
CA LEU A 244 26.66 12.62 19.43
C LEU A 244 26.09 12.12 18.06
N THR A 245 24.78 11.99 17.91
CA THR A 245 24.15 11.58 16.65
C THR A 245 24.21 12.66 15.59
N ASN A 246 24.28 13.93 15.97
CA ASN A 246 24.37 15.08 15.05
C ASN A 246 25.82 15.51 14.76
N LYS A 247 26.80 14.94 15.42
CA LYS A 247 28.20 15.27 15.22
C LYS A 247 28.67 14.86 13.81
N GLY A 248 28.94 15.87 12.96
CA GLY A 248 29.34 15.67 11.56
C GLY A 248 28.22 15.85 10.52
N ARG A 249 27.02 16.20 10.92
CA ARG A 249 25.95 16.61 9.99
C ARG A 249 26.01 18.12 9.77
N SER A 250 26.01 18.53 8.50
CA SER A 250 25.73 19.93 8.16
C SER A 250 24.25 20.23 8.37
N ALA A 251 23.92 21.49 8.71
CA ALA A 251 22.52 21.91 8.91
C ALA A 251 21.61 21.68 7.69
N ASP A 252 22.20 21.60 6.50
CA ASP A 252 21.51 21.45 5.21
C ASP A 252 21.37 19.98 4.78
N GLN A 253 21.90 19.01 5.53
CA GLN A 253 21.67 17.62 5.15
C GLN A 253 20.26 17.17 5.55
N PRO A 254 19.50 16.58 4.62
CA PRO A 254 18.18 16.08 4.93
C PRO A 254 18.25 15.02 6.03
N LYS A 255 17.34 15.12 7.00
CA LYS A 255 17.23 14.10 8.05
C LYS A 255 16.98 12.75 7.40
N ALA A 256 17.74 11.75 7.83
CA ALA A 256 17.60 10.38 7.33
C ALA A 256 16.13 9.92 7.39
N ALA A 257 15.70 9.18 6.38
CA ALA A 257 14.44 8.45 6.45
C ALA A 257 14.50 7.49 7.64
N SER A 258 13.41 7.42 8.38
CA SER A 258 13.32 6.59 9.58
C SER A 258 12.45 5.38 9.31
N LEU A 259 12.86 4.22 9.86
CA LEU A 259 12.00 3.03 9.92
C LEU A 259 10.88 3.17 10.97
N LEU A 260 11.02 4.15 11.88
CA LEU A 260 10.01 4.46 12.88
C LEU A 260 9.24 5.71 12.47
N PRO A 261 7.92 5.77 12.70
CA PRO A 261 7.13 6.94 12.41
C PRO A 261 7.65 8.16 13.17
N SER A 262 7.55 9.33 12.54
CA SER A 262 7.77 10.58 13.27
C SER A 262 6.67 10.73 14.30
N LEU A 263 7.04 10.81 15.58
CA LEU A 263 6.05 10.96 16.67
C LEU A 263 5.30 12.30 16.59
N VAL A 264 5.84 13.28 15.85
CA VAL A 264 5.24 14.62 15.72
C VAL A 264 5.47 15.13 14.29
N PRO A 265 4.71 14.65 13.29
CA PRO A 265 4.70 15.29 11.98
C PRO A 265 4.13 16.72 12.09
N PRO A 266 4.49 17.64 11.20
CA PRO A 266 3.91 18.99 11.20
C PRO A 266 2.39 18.92 11.01
N LYS A 267 1.67 19.93 11.53
CA LYS A 267 0.25 20.10 11.18
C LYS A 267 0.14 20.38 9.69
N SER A 268 -0.80 19.75 9.01
CA SER A 268 -1.00 19.94 7.58
C SER A 268 -2.48 19.81 7.21
N PRO A 269 -2.92 20.35 6.05
CA PRO A 269 -4.28 20.20 5.56
C PRO A 269 -4.62 18.76 5.13
N PHE A 270 -3.66 17.87 5.11
CA PHE A 270 -3.84 16.46 4.72
C PHE A 270 -4.13 15.54 5.90
N ASN A 271 -4.20 16.10 7.12
CA ASN A 271 -4.45 15.32 8.34
C ASN A 271 -5.75 15.76 9.02
N GLY A 272 -6.59 14.81 9.34
CA GLY A 272 -7.88 15.05 9.98
C GLY A 272 -8.59 13.78 10.38
N THR A 273 -9.86 13.87 10.74
CA THR A 273 -10.71 12.70 10.98
C THR A 273 -11.14 12.12 9.64
N VAL A 274 -10.65 10.94 9.31
CA VAL A 274 -11.11 10.22 8.11
C VAL A 274 -12.56 9.82 8.34
N THR A 275 -13.39 10.04 7.32
CA THR A 275 -14.79 9.64 7.27
C THR A 275 -14.94 8.47 6.29
N GLY A 276 -16.12 7.90 6.16
CA GLY A 276 -16.37 6.86 5.13
C GLY A 276 -16.34 7.39 3.69
N ASN A 277 -16.25 8.71 3.51
CA ASN A 277 -16.17 9.35 2.20
C ASN A 277 -14.75 9.23 1.65
N VAL A 278 -14.61 8.50 0.56
CA VAL A 278 -13.34 8.34 -0.15
C VAL A 278 -13.57 8.49 -1.64
N THR A 279 -12.67 9.17 -2.31
CA THR A 279 -12.72 9.37 -3.75
C THR A 279 -11.31 9.33 -4.34
N ILE A 280 -11.20 9.36 -5.67
CA ILE A 280 -9.92 9.33 -6.36
C ILE A 280 -9.90 10.38 -7.48
N VAL A 281 -8.76 11.00 -7.65
CA VAL A 281 -8.42 11.77 -8.85
C VAL A 281 -7.07 11.28 -9.35
N ASP A 282 -6.79 11.43 -10.63
CA ASP A 282 -5.54 10.96 -11.19
C ASP A 282 -4.97 11.90 -12.25
N HIS A 283 -3.68 11.73 -12.53
CA HIS A 283 -2.95 12.41 -13.59
C HIS A 283 -1.93 11.45 -14.21
N ASP A 284 -1.80 11.52 -15.52
CA ASP A 284 -0.89 10.66 -16.29
C ASP A 284 0.39 11.41 -16.63
N PHE A 285 1.54 10.81 -16.30
CA PHE A 285 2.86 11.32 -16.68
C PHE A 285 3.51 10.42 -17.72
N ALA A 286 4.25 11.01 -18.66
CA ALA A 286 5.18 10.24 -19.47
C ALA A 286 6.39 9.81 -18.63
N ILE A 287 6.75 8.54 -18.70
CA ILE A 287 7.94 8.02 -17.99
C ILE A 287 9.21 8.70 -18.48
N ALA A 288 9.25 9.11 -19.76
CA ALA A 288 10.36 9.85 -20.34
C ALA A 288 10.63 11.17 -19.63
N ASP A 289 9.57 11.92 -19.28
CA ASP A 289 9.66 13.21 -18.59
C ASP A 289 10.19 13.04 -17.17
N LEU A 290 9.65 12.09 -16.42
CA LEU A 290 10.14 11.78 -15.07
C LEU A 290 11.61 11.29 -15.10
N ARG A 291 12.01 10.56 -16.14
CA ARG A 291 13.39 10.13 -16.34
C ARG A 291 14.30 11.33 -16.63
N THR A 292 13.85 12.28 -17.44
CA THR A 292 14.57 13.51 -17.74
C THR A 292 14.80 14.31 -16.46
N VAL A 293 13.76 14.53 -15.67
CA VAL A 293 13.87 15.20 -14.35
C VAL A 293 14.84 14.47 -13.43
N GLY A 294 14.72 13.16 -13.30
CA GLY A 294 15.62 12.37 -12.45
C GLY A 294 17.10 12.52 -12.85
N LYS A 295 17.40 12.59 -14.15
CA LYS A 295 18.77 12.79 -14.67
C LYS A 295 19.41 14.10 -14.25
N LEU A 296 18.64 15.18 -14.01
CA LEU A 296 19.18 16.49 -13.60
C LEU A 296 20.05 16.40 -12.34
N VAL A 297 19.76 15.45 -11.48
CA VAL A 297 20.52 15.20 -10.24
C VAL A 297 21.24 13.85 -10.24
N GLY A 298 21.31 13.15 -11.37
CA GLY A 298 21.80 11.76 -11.43
C GLY A 298 20.98 10.81 -10.55
N GLY A 299 19.68 11.06 -10.46
CA GLY A 299 18.72 10.30 -9.68
C GLY A 299 17.89 9.33 -10.52
N THR A 300 16.81 8.84 -9.92
CA THR A 300 15.88 7.85 -10.48
C THR A 300 14.51 8.46 -10.78
N ILE A 301 13.64 7.70 -11.46
CA ILE A 301 12.23 8.08 -11.64
C ILE A 301 11.53 8.29 -10.28
N ASN A 302 11.88 7.47 -9.27
CA ASN A 302 11.29 7.61 -7.95
C ASN A 302 11.66 8.96 -7.28
N ASP A 303 12.89 9.45 -7.49
CA ASP A 303 13.31 10.75 -6.97
C ASP A 303 12.52 11.88 -7.64
N ALA A 304 12.28 11.78 -8.96
CA ALA A 304 11.42 12.70 -9.69
C ALA A 304 9.97 12.68 -9.17
N VAL A 305 9.40 11.48 -8.98
CA VAL A 305 8.03 11.32 -8.41
C VAL A 305 7.93 11.98 -7.03
N LEU A 306 8.92 11.79 -6.15
CA LEU A 306 8.92 12.42 -4.84
C LEU A 306 9.05 13.95 -4.93
N ALA A 307 9.85 14.48 -5.85
CA ALA A 307 10.00 15.90 -6.07
C ALA A 307 8.71 16.55 -6.64
N VAL A 308 8.10 15.90 -7.64
CA VAL A 308 6.80 16.30 -8.21
C VAL A 308 5.73 16.31 -7.12
N THR A 309 5.67 15.24 -6.32
CA THR A 309 4.75 15.17 -5.17
C THR A 309 4.98 16.30 -4.18
N ALA A 310 6.23 16.58 -3.83
CA ALA A 310 6.56 17.66 -2.90
C ALA A 310 6.14 19.04 -3.43
N GLY A 311 6.37 19.32 -4.72
CA GLY A 311 5.95 20.56 -5.37
C GLY A 311 4.43 20.70 -5.43
N ALA A 312 3.72 19.65 -5.83
CA ALA A 312 2.26 19.64 -5.87
C ALA A 312 1.62 19.89 -4.50
N LEU A 313 2.11 19.20 -3.44
CA LEU A 313 1.62 19.38 -2.08
C LEU A 313 1.95 20.80 -1.55
N ARG A 314 3.11 21.36 -1.93
CA ARG A 314 3.48 22.73 -1.61
C ARG A 314 2.53 23.72 -2.27
N ALA A 315 2.25 23.58 -3.56
CA ALA A 315 1.32 24.43 -4.29
C ALA A 315 -0.10 24.36 -3.70
N TYR A 316 -0.57 23.14 -3.40
CA TYR A 316 -1.85 22.97 -2.69
C TYR A 316 -1.87 23.74 -1.36
N MET A 317 -0.81 23.63 -0.55
CA MET A 317 -0.75 24.33 0.74
C MET A 317 -0.67 25.85 0.56
N ALA A 318 0.03 26.35 -0.47
CA ALA A 318 0.10 27.77 -0.75
C ALA A 318 -1.29 28.37 -1.00
N ASP A 319 -2.11 27.66 -1.77
CA ASP A 319 -3.46 28.11 -2.13
C ASP A 319 -4.50 27.86 -1.01
N HIS A 320 -4.27 26.85 -0.14
CA HIS A 320 -5.27 26.34 0.81
C HIS A 320 -4.73 26.17 2.24
N GLY A 321 -4.35 27.24 2.89
CA GLY A 321 -4.04 27.23 4.32
C GLY A 321 -2.61 27.58 4.71
N GLY A 322 -1.76 27.88 3.72
CA GLY A 322 -0.39 28.32 3.93
C GLY A 322 0.65 27.20 4.00
N ILE A 323 1.85 27.51 3.57
CA ILE A 323 2.97 26.58 3.51
C ILE A 323 3.49 26.28 4.91
N VAL A 324 3.66 24.99 5.21
CA VAL A 324 4.24 24.53 6.46
C VAL A 324 5.76 24.66 6.41
N ALA A 325 6.35 25.34 7.40
CA ALA A 325 7.80 25.62 7.44
C ALA A 325 8.68 24.38 7.63
N ARG A 326 8.13 23.28 8.12
CA ARG A 326 8.83 21.99 8.25
C ARG A 326 8.43 21.06 7.12
N PRO A 327 9.34 20.14 6.68
CA PRO A 327 8.99 19.17 5.66
C PRO A 327 7.82 18.29 6.13
N LEU A 328 6.87 18.01 5.24
CA LEU A 328 5.87 16.98 5.47
C LEU A 328 6.55 15.62 5.51
N ILE A 329 6.00 14.72 6.29
CA ILE A 329 6.48 13.34 6.38
C ILE A 329 5.59 12.45 5.52
N ALA A 330 6.21 11.75 4.57
CA ALA A 330 5.55 10.71 3.78
C ALA A 330 5.75 9.34 4.40
N SER A 331 4.71 8.52 4.38
CA SER A 331 4.79 7.08 4.55
C SER A 331 4.95 6.45 3.17
N THR A 332 6.07 5.75 2.94
CA THR A 332 6.39 5.16 1.64
C THR A 332 6.52 3.65 1.82
N PRO A 333 5.61 2.84 1.25
CA PRO A 333 5.74 1.39 1.31
C PRO A 333 6.95 0.93 0.48
N ILE A 334 7.71 0.00 1.02
CA ILE A 334 8.79 -0.69 0.33
C ILE A 334 8.53 -2.19 0.36
N SER A 335 8.70 -2.85 -0.78
CA SER A 335 8.56 -4.31 -0.86
C SER A 335 9.87 -4.99 -0.44
N TRP A 336 9.76 -6.02 0.42
CA TRP A 336 10.88 -6.88 0.79
C TRP A 336 10.83 -8.25 0.08
N ARG A 337 10.07 -8.36 -1.02
CA ARG A 337 10.01 -9.55 -1.85
C ARG A 337 11.39 -9.89 -2.42
N THR A 338 11.85 -11.11 -2.17
CA THR A 338 13.03 -11.72 -2.78
C THR A 338 12.59 -12.86 -3.70
N GLY A 339 13.47 -13.37 -4.60
CA GLY A 339 13.14 -14.28 -5.68
C GLY A 339 12.07 -15.34 -5.40
N LYS A 340 12.27 -16.19 -4.38
CA LYS A 340 11.31 -17.25 -3.98
C LYS A 340 10.02 -16.71 -3.35
N GLU A 341 10.04 -15.51 -2.81
CA GLU A 341 8.90 -14.89 -2.13
C GLU A 341 8.02 -14.09 -3.08
N ARG A 342 8.48 -13.82 -4.32
CA ARG A 342 7.66 -13.24 -5.38
C ARG A 342 6.45 -14.11 -5.73
N GLU A 343 6.54 -15.41 -5.50
CA GLU A 343 5.48 -16.38 -5.75
C GLU A 343 4.44 -16.43 -4.61
N ARG A 344 4.64 -15.71 -3.50
CA ARG A 344 3.73 -15.73 -2.37
C ARG A 344 2.65 -14.67 -2.50
N PHE A 345 1.43 -15.10 -2.43
CA PHE A 345 0.25 -14.26 -2.29
C PHE A 345 0.13 -13.75 -0.84
N ALA A 346 0.98 -12.84 -0.44
CA ALA A 346 0.97 -12.24 0.90
C ALA A 346 1.47 -10.81 0.85
N ASN A 347 1.08 -10.00 1.83
CA ASN A 347 1.65 -8.68 2.03
C ASN A 347 3.12 -8.79 2.40
N GLN A 348 3.98 -8.25 1.54
CA GLN A 348 5.41 -8.20 1.74
C GLN A 348 5.91 -6.77 1.60
N ILE A 349 5.30 -5.90 2.38
CA ILE A 349 5.62 -4.48 2.42
C ILE A 349 6.04 -4.06 3.83
N PHE A 350 6.89 -3.07 3.89
CA PHE A 350 7.24 -2.34 5.09
C PHE A 350 7.08 -0.85 4.85
N MET A 351 6.80 -0.09 5.90
CA MET A 351 6.57 1.35 5.78
C MET A 351 7.81 2.11 6.18
N LEU A 352 8.38 2.87 5.24
CA LEU A 352 9.41 3.86 5.53
C LEU A 352 8.76 5.23 5.75
N PHE A 353 9.36 6.03 6.62
CA PHE A 353 8.92 7.38 6.88
C PHE A 353 10.01 8.35 6.47
N GLN A 354 9.73 9.17 5.46
CA GLN A 354 10.73 10.09 4.90
C GLN A 354 10.19 11.51 4.75
N PRO A 355 11.03 12.53 4.99
CA PRO A 355 10.62 13.91 4.78
C PRO A 355 10.52 14.20 3.28
N LEU A 356 9.50 14.99 2.91
CA LEU A 356 9.30 15.58 1.59
C LEU A 356 9.79 17.02 1.58
N GLY A 357 10.37 17.47 0.47
CA GLY A 357 10.90 18.83 0.30
C GLY A 357 9.82 19.93 0.19
N THR A 358 8.66 19.75 0.80
CA THR A 358 7.50 20.65 0.66
C THR A 358 7.74 22.08 1.20
N HIS A 359 8.70 22.25 2.09
CA HIS A 359 9.10 23.54 2.66
C HIS A 359 10.04 24.35 1.75
N LEU A 360 10.68 23.70 0.78
CA LEU A 360 11.62 24.31 -0.16
C LEU A 360 10.87 24.98 -1.31
N ALA A 361 11.21 26.23 -1.59
CA ALA A 361 10.57 27.00 -2.67
C ALA A 361 11.14 26.65 -4.05
N ASP A 362 12.44 26.45 -4.13
CA ASP A 362 13.16 26.16 -5.37
C ASP A 362 12.92 24.72 -5.83
N PRO A 363 12.50 24.48 -7.09
CA PRO A 363 12.24 23.14 -7.62
C PRO A 363 13.48 22.25 -7.65
N MET A 364 14.66 22.80 -7.97
CA MET A 364 15.91 22.06 -8.02
C MET A 364 16.32 21.60 -6.61
N GLU A 365 16.15 22.46 -5.60
CA GLU A 365 16.42 22.09 -4.21
C GLU A 365 15.44 21.02 -3.72
N ARG A 366 14.17 21.05 -4.14
CA ARG A 366 13.21 19.96 -3.89
C ARG A 366 13.66 18.64 -4.49
N LEU A 367 14.17 18.66 -5.73
CA LEU A 367 14.64 17.47 -6.43
C LEU A 367 15.90 16.88 -5.77
N LYS A 368 16.88 17.74 -5.43
CA LYS A 368 18.09 17.31 -4.69
C LYS A 368 17.72 16.73 -3.32
N PHE A 369 16.78 17.35 -2.61
CA PHE A 369 16.27 16.87 -1.33
C PHE A 369 15.59 15.49 -1.45
N ALA A 370 14.74 15.30 -2.47
CA ALA A 370 14.07 14.03 -2.75
C ALA A 370 15.09 12.91 -2.99
N LYS A 371 16.12 13.16 -3.84
CA LYS A 371 17.20 12.19 -4.08
C LYS A 371 17.96 11.85 -2.80
N ALA A 372 18.36 12.85 -2.02
CA ALA A 372 19.13 12.64 -0.80
C ALA A 372 18.35 11.82 0.24
N THR A 373 17.06 12.12 0.43
CA THR A 373 16.19 11.39 1.36
C THR A 373 15.91 9.97 0.88
N ALA A 374 15.65 9.75 -0.41
CA ALA A 374 15.43 8.43 -0.98
C ALA A 374 16.68 7.54 -0.91
N THR A 375 17.87 8.11 -1.21
CA THR A 375 19.15 7.42 -1.08
C THR A 375 19.39 6.97 0.35
N THR A 376 19.15 7.84 1.31
CA THR A 376 19.31 7.53 2.74
C THR A 376 18.28 6.48 3.20
N ALA A 377 17.03 6.60 2.74
CA ALA A 377 15.98 5.62 3.04
C ALA A 377 16.37 4.23 2.55
N LYS A 378 16.86 4.14 1.32
CA LYS A 378 17.32 2.88 0.72
C LYS A 378 18.51 2.30 1.48
N ALA A 379 19.53 3.10 1.79
CA ALA A 379 20.68 2.65 2.52
C ALA A 379 20.30 2.12 3.92
N ASN A 380 19.40 2.80 4.62
CA ASN A 380 18.88 2.33 5.90
C ASN A 380 18.13 1.01 5.76
N TRP A 381 17.32 0.87 4.71
CA TRP A 381 16.56 -0.35 4.43
C TRP A 381 17.45 -1.53 4.07
N ASP A 382 18.40 -1.35 3.15
CA ASP A 382 19.33 -2.39 2.71
C ASP A 382 20.19 -2.92 3.88
N GLY A 383 20.33 -2.12 4.93
CA GLY A 383 20.97 -2.53 6.17
C GLY A 383 20.14 -3.39 7.11
N VAL A 384 18.81 -3.53 6.87
CA VAL A 384 17.91 -4.32 7.73
C VAL A 384 17.83 -5.76 7.24
N PRO A 385 18.18 -6.75 8.08
CA PRO A 385 18.06 -8.15 7.68
C PRO A 385 16.62 -8.55 7.38
N SER A 386 16.38 -9.18 6.24
CA SER A 386 15.03 -9.58 5.78
C SER A 386 14.28 -10.47 6.77
N HIS A 387 15.01 -11.30 7.53
CA HIS A 387 14.40 -12.14 8.57
C HIS A 387 13.83 -11.32 9.75
N LEU A 388 14.44 -10.18 10.09
CA LEU A 388 13.90 -9.29 11.14
C LEU A 388 12.61 -8.62 10.67
N THR A 389 12.59 -8.16 9.42
CA THR A 389 11.39 -7.54 8.82
C THR A 389 10.21 -8.53 8.79
N ARG A 390 10.48 -9.77 8.35
CA ARG A 390 9.47 -10.83 8.35
C ARG A 390 8.94 -11.10 9.75
N ARG A 391 9.83 -11.30 10.72
CA ARG A 391 9.41 -11.57 12.11
C ARG A 391 8.67 -10.42 12.75
N ALA A 392 9.06 -9.18 12.42
CA ALA A 392 8.35 -8.01 12.89
C ALA A 392 6.92 -7.96 12.37
N SER A 393 6.70 -8.26 11.08
CA SER A 393 5.35 -8.34 10.50
C SER A 393 4.50 -9.48 11.09
N GLU A 394 5.12 -10.62 11.39
CA GLU A 394 4.45 -11.77 12.02
C GLU A 394 4.11 -11.55 13.49
N TRP A 395 4.97 -10.81 14.22
CA TRP A 395 4.83 -10.64 15.68
C TRP A 395 3.95 -9.46 16.07
N MET A 396 3.63 -8.55 15.18
CA MET A 396 2.80 -7.38 15.53
C MET A 396 1.62 -7.81 16.44
N PRO A 397 1.42 -7.15 17.62
CA PRO A 397 0.49 -7.65 18.64
C PRO A 397 -0.96 -7.42 18.20
N VAL A 398 -1.53 -8.40 17.52
CA VAL A 398 -2.87 -8.39 16.93
C VAL A 398 -3.95 -8.04 17.94
N ILE A 399 -3.82 -8.56 19.18
CA ILE A 399 -4.80 -8.32 20.26
C ILE A 399 -4.87 -6.84 20.63
N ALA A 400 -3.76 -6.12 20.56
CA ALA A 400 -3.70 -4.69 20.89
C ALA A 400 -3.95 -3.79 19.66
N LEU A 401 -3.51 -4.21 18.47
CA LEU A 401 -3.62 -3.41 17.24
C LEU A 401 -5.07 -3.30 16.76
N GLY A 402 -5.83 -4.39 16.75
CA GLY A 402 -7.20 -4.38 16.25
C GLY A 402 -8.11 -3.42 17.00
N PRO A 403 -8.29 -3.58 18.33
CA PRO A 403 -9.05 -2.63 19.15
C PRO A 403 -8.45 -1.22 19.12
N GLY A 404 -7.12 -1.10 19.15
CA GLY A 404 -6.42 0.19 19.10
C GLY A 404 -6.69 0.95 17.79
N MET A 405 -6.60 0.30 16.65
CA MET A 405 -6.90 0.90 15.35
C MET A 405 -8.36 1.31 15.23
N LYS A 406 -9.27 0.48 15.75
CA LYS A 406 -10.69 0.82 15.81
C LYS A 406 -10.93 2.08 16.66
N VAL A 407 -10.37 2.13 17.86
CA VAL A 407 -10.46 3.32 18.72
C VAL A 407 -9.87 4.54 18.01
N MET A 408 -8.68 4.41 17.40
CA MET A 408 -8.03 5.49 16.65
C MET A 408 -8.89 6.02 15.50
N SER A 409 -9.63 5.17 14.79
CA SER A 409 -10.50 5.60 13.69
C SER A 409 -11.70 6.45 14.15
N TYR A 410 -12.10 6.34 15.41
CA TYR A 410 -13.18 7.13 16.00
C TYR A 410 -12.70 8.36 16.77
N LEU A 411 -11.39 8.47 17.06
CA LEU A 411 -10.86 9.68 17.70
C LEU A 411 -10.98 10.89 16.76
N PRO A 412 -11.36 12.07 17.27
CA PRO A 412 -11.25 13.30 16.50
C PRO A 412 -9.83 13.49 15.98
N GLY A 413 -9.67 13.93 14.72
CA GLY A 413 -8.37 13.98 14.03
C GLY A 413 -7.30 14.80 14.77
N GLN A 414 -7.71 15.74 15.63
CA GLN A 414 -6.79 16.51 16.47
C GLN A 414 -6.14 15.66 17.59
N PHE A 415 -6.81 14.60 18.05
CA PHE A 415 -6.35 13.68 19.10
C PHE A 415 -5.82 12.36 18.53
N ALA A 416 -6.07 12.07 17.25
CA ALA A 416 -5.53 10.88 16.62
C ALA A 416 -3.99 11.00 16.53
N PRO A 417 -3.23 10.01 17.01
CA PRO A 417 -1.78 10.00 16.85
C PRO A 417 -1.43 10.04 15.36
N LYS A 418 -0.64 11.03 14.96
CA LYS A 418 -0.21 11.22 13.57
C LYS A 418 1.20 10.70 13.43
N ALA A 419 1.37 9.63 12.67
CA ALA A 419 2.69 9.08 12.37
C ALA A 419 3.35 9.81 11.18
N TYR A 420 2.54 10.32 10.25
CA TYR A 420 2.95 10.99 9.01
C TYR A 420 1.82 11.89 8.46
N ASN A 421 2.13 12.63 7.41
CA ASN A 421 1.18 13.57 6.80
C ASN A 421 0.43 12.95 5.61
N VAL A 422 1.15 12.24 4.74
CA VAL A 422 0.63 11.66 3.50
C VAL A 422 1.25 10.29 3.25
N SER A 423 0.56 9.44 2.49
CA SER A 423 1.17 8.22 1.95
C SER A 423 1.59 8.44 0.51
N VAL A 424 2.78 7.96 0.12
CA VAL A 424 3.27 8.01 -1.26
C VAL A 424 3.76 6.63 -1.66
N SER A 425 3.11 6.04 -2.64
CA SER A 425 3.43 4.71 -3.16
C SER A 425 3.78 4.81 -4.65
N ASN A 426 4.79 4.08 -5.08
CA ASN A 426 5.13 3.99 -6.49
C ASN A 426 5.43 2.53 -6.82
N VAL A 427 4.59 1.94 -7.67
CA VAL A 427 4.68 0.53 -8.05
C VAL A 427 5.03 0.42 -9.52
N LYS A 428 6.09 -0.35 -9.80
CA LYS A 428 6.47 -0.63 -11.18
C LYS A 428 5.46 -1.62 -11.79
N GLY A 429 4.85 -1.22 -12.90
CA GLY A 429 3.99 -2.08 -13.71
C GLY A 429 4.71 -2.63 -14.95
N PRO A 430 3.97 -3.29 -15.86
CA PRO A 430 4.51 -3.91 -17.05
C PRO A 430 4.95 -2.87 -18.09
N ARG A 431 5.83 -3.32 -18.99
CA ARG A 431 6.23 -2.51 -20.16
C ARG A 431 5.20 -2.55 -21.28
N GLU A 432 4.50 -3.66 -21.40
CA GLU A 432 3.46 -3.87 -22.38
C GLU A 432 2.11 -3.95 -21.70
N ALA A 433 1.10 -3.33 -22.28
CA ALA A 433 -0.24 -3.34 -21.72
C ALA A 433 -0.85 -4.75 -21.83
N PRO A 434 -1.35 -5.35 -20.74
CA PRO A 434 -2.04 -6.62 -20.81
C PRO A 434 -3.27 -6.55 -21.70
N VAL A 435 -3.54 -7.65 -22.40
CA VAL A 435 -4.67 -7.79 -23.33
C VAL A 435 -5.72 -8.73 -22.73
N TYR A 436 -7.00 -8.39 -22.91
CA TYR A 436 -8.14 -9.18 -22.42
C TYR A 436 -9.16 -9.37 -23.52
N GLY A 437 -9.24 -10.60 -24.06
CA GLY A 437 -10.11 -10.90 -25.19
C GLY A 437 -9.85 -9.99 -26.38
N GLY A 438 -8.59 -9.75 -26.67
CA GLY A 438 -8.13 -8.91 -27.77
C GLY A 438 -8.13 -7.39 -27.51
N ALA A 439 -8.63 -6.92 -26.36
CA ALA A 439 -8.58 -5.50 -25.99
C ALA A 439 -7.38 -5.22 -25.08
N ALA A 440 -6.51 -4.29 -25.46
CA ALA A 440 -5.41 -3.85 -24.63
C ALA A 440 -5.90 -2.93 -23.49
N MET A 441 -5.33 -3.08 -22.30
CA MET A 441 -5.57 -2.18 -21.18
C MET A 441 -5.06 -0.78 -21.53
N ALA A 442 -5.98 0.19 -21.60
CA ALA A 442 -5.64 1.57 -21.97
C ALA A 442 -5.11 2.38 -20.78
N LYS A 443 -5.62 2.12 -19.57
CA LYS A 443 -5.25 2.84 -18.36
C LYS A 443 -5.44 1.93 -17.14
N TYR A 444 -4.56 2.09 -16.14
CA TYR A 444 -4.66 1.39 -14.86
C TYR A 444 -4.53 2.37 -13.71
N VAL A 445 -5.53 2.43 -12.86
CA VAL A 445 -5.62 3.35 -11.72
C VAL A 445 -5.64 2.55 -10.43
N VAL A 446 -4.79 2.93 -9.47
CA VAL A 446 -4.72 2.28 -8.15
C VAL A 446 -5.47 3.10 -7.12
N PHE A 447 -6.42 2.47 -6.43
CA PHE A 447 -7.11 3.04 -5.30
C PHE A 447 -6.52 2.45 -4.01
N GLY A 448 -5.89 3.30 -3.18
CA GLY A 448 -5.31 2.89 -1.90
C GLY A 448 -6.28 3.06 -0.73
N PHE A 449 -5.85 2.63 0.45
CA PHE A 449 -6.58 2.83 1.70
C PHE A 449 -6.12 4.11 2.42
N LEU A 450 -7.01 4.72 3.19
CA LEU A 450 -6.69 5.87 4.03
C LEU A 450 -6.70 5.44 5.52
N PRO A 451 -5.53 5.43 6.18
CA PRO A 451 -5.47 5.09 7.60
C PRO A 451 -6.00 6.25 8.46
N PRO A 452 -6.36 5.99 9.72
CA PRO A 452 -6.80 7.02 10.64
C PRO A 452 -5.83 8.20 10.71
N GLY A 453 -6.33 9.40 10.60
CA GLY A 453 -5.55 10.64 10.69
C GLY A 453 -4.87 11.09 9.39
N CYS A 454 -4.92 10.33 8.30
CA CYS A 454 -4.31 10.65 7.01
C CYS A 454 -5.39 10.69 5.90
N GLY A 455 -5.62 11.86 5.34
CA GLY A 455 -6.66 12.10 4.32
C GLY A 455 -6.17 12.02 2.88
N LEU A 456 -4.89 11.69 2.62
CA LEU A 456 -4.32 11.66 1.27
C LEU A 456 -3.32 10.51 1.11
N LEU A 457 -3.55 9.71 0.08
CA LEU A 457 -2.58 8.73 -0.43
C LEU A 457 -2.36 9.02 -1.91
N LEU A 458 -1.11 9.17 -2.31
CA LEU A 458 -0.68 9.30 -3.70
C LEU A 458 -0.06 7.98 -4.15
N GLY A 459 -0.59 7.39 -5.22
CA GLY A 459 -0.15 6.10 -5.76
C GLY A 459 0.23 6.19 -7.22
N GLY A 460 1.48 5.87 -7.57
CA GLY A 460 1.94 5.75 -8.96
C GLY A 460 1.96 4.29 -9.42
N GLN A 461 1.40 4.03 -10.60
CA GLN A 461 1.49 2.72 -11.26
C GLN A 461 1.86 2.91 -12.72
N SER A 462 2.99 2.31 -13.14
CA SER A 462 3.38 2.38 -14.55
C SER A 462 2.62 1.35 -15.42
N LEU A 463 2.28 1.77 -16.65
CA LEU A 463 1.71 0.95 -17.70
C LEU A 463 2.29 1.42 -19.03
N GLY A 464 3.06 0.59 -19.70
CA GLY A 464 3.75 0.98 -20.94
C GLY A 464 4.78 2.10 -20.68
N ASP A 465 4.64 3.18 -21.41
CA ASP A 465 5.47 4.39 -21.35
C ASP A 465 4.93 5.49 -20.43
N ARG A 466 3.80 5.22 -19.75
CA ARG A 466 3.14 6.15 -18.84
C ARG A 466 3.14 5.65 -17.40
N ILE A 467 3.01 6.59 -16.48
CA ILE A 467 2.71 6.32 -15.09
C ILE A 467 1.43 7.08 -14.72
N VAL A 468 0.41 6.36 -14.30
CA VAL A 468 -0.80 6.96 -13.75
C VAL A 468 -0.56 7.23 -12.28
N PHE A 469 -0.63 8.49 -11.91
CA PHE A 469 -0.47 8.93 -10.54
C PHE A 469 -1.84 9.28 -9.96
N SER A 470 -2.34 8.45 -9.09
CA SER A 470 -3.66 8.57 -8.48
C SER A 470 -3.56 9.14 -7.07
N ALA A 471 -4.50 10.00 -6.71
CA ALA A 471 -4.68 10.52 -5.37
C ALA A 471 -5.98 9.95 -4.78
N THR A 472 -5.87 9.00 -3.85
CA THR A 472 -6.99 8.59 -3.01
C THR A 472 -7.13 9.60 -1.88
N VAL A 473 -8.31 10.18 -1.74
CA VAL A 473 -8.54 11.28 -0.80
C VAL A 473 -9.80 11.06 0.05
N CYS A 474 -9.80 11.63 1.24
CA CYS A 474 -10.99 11.91 2.02
C CYS A 474 -11.42 13.36 1.74
N PRO A 475 -12.51 13.61 0.99
CA PRO A 475 -12.94 14.95 0.62
C PRO A 475 -13.25 15.87 1.82
N ASP A 476 -13.60 15.29 2.95
CA ASP A 476 -13.88 16.02 4.20
C ASP A 476 -12.59 16.57 4.85
N ILE A 477 -11.41 16.09 4.43
CA ILE A 477 -10.10 16.57 4.87
C ILE A 477 -9.45 17.40 3.77
N VAL A 478 -9.37 16.84 2.55
CA VAL A 478 -8.71 17.48 1.39
C VAL A 478 -9.78 18.08 0.49
N THR A 479 -10.34 19.20 0.91
CA THR A 479 -11.55 19.78 0.31
C THR A 479 -11.39 20.21 -1.15
N HIS A 480 -10.19 20.63 -1.56
CA HIS A 480 -9.86 21.02 -2.93
C HIS A 480 -9.13 19.93 -3.70
N TYR A 481 -9.44 18.67 -3.44
CA TYR A 481 -8.75 17.51 -4.04
C TYR A 481 -8.80 17.48 -5.58
N ARG A 482 -9.82 18.09 -6.19
CA ARG A 482 -9.96 18.17 -7.65
C ARG A 482 -8.86 18.98 -8.32
N ASP A 483 -8.16 19.83 -7.58
CA ASP A 483 -7.03 20.60 -8.07
C ASP A 483 -5.69 19.83 -8.04
N LEU A 484 -5.64 18.69 -7.33
CA LEU A 484 -4.41 17.88 -7.22
C LEU A 484 -3.79 17.50 -8.57
N PRO A 485 -4.57 17.06 -9.59
CA PRO A 485 -4.02 16.78 -10.92
C PRO A 485 -3.31 17.98 -11.54
N ARG A 486 -3.89 19.20 -11.41
CA ARG A 486 -3.29 20.45 -11.91
C ARG A 486 -1.98 20.77 -11.18
N TYR A 487 -1.94 20.60 -9.87
CA TYR A 487 -0.71 20.83 -9.09
C TYR A 487 0.38 19.82 -9.41
N LEU A 488 0.01 18.55 -9.66
CA LEU A 488 0.95 17.52 -10.10
C LEU A 488 1.55 17.85 -11.47
N ALA A 489 0.72 18.24 -12.44
CA ALA A 489 1.15 18.66 -13.78
C ALA A 489 2.11 19.86 -13.69
N HIS A 490 1.70 20.92 -13.00
CA HIS A 490 2.50 22.13 -12.84
C HIS A 490 3.86 21.85 -12.19
N SER A 491 3.88 21.00 -11.14
CA SER A 491 5.13 20.64 -10.47
C SER A 491 6.10 19.89 -11.37
N LEU A 492 5.60 19.05 -12.30
CA LEU A 492 6.44 18.39 -13.29
C LEU A 492 6.96 19.43 -14.33
N GLU A 493 6.11 20.36 -14.79
CA GLU A 493 6.47 21.41 -15.73
C GLU A 493 7.58 22.32 -15.16
N GLU A 494 7.49 22.72 -13.88
CA GLU A 494 8.56 23.48 -13.20
C GLU A 494 9.92 22.75 -13.26
N LEU A 495 9.91 21.44 -13.04
CA LEU A 495 11.13 20.62 -13.05
C LEU A 495 11.65 20.38 -14.48
N LEU A 496 10.79 20.21 -15.47
CA LEU A 496 11.17 20.08 -16.87
C LEU A 496 11.77 21.37 -17.43
N ALA A 497 11.31 22.54 -16.96
CA ALA A 497 11.88 23.82 -17.35
C ALA A 497 13.34 24.01 -16.90
N LEU A 498 13.86 23.14 -16.04
CA LEU A 498 15.26 23.12 -15.58
C LEU A 498 16.13 22.16 -16.41
N ALA A 499 15.54 21.36 -17.32
CA ALA A 499 16.22 20.40 -18.16
C ALA A 499 16.67 21.03 -19.47
#